data_9b75b0148e70b20ce69fef3270b4611c
#
_entry.id   9b75b0148e70b20ce69fef3270b4611c
#
_cell.length_a   1.000
_cell.length_b   1.000
_cell.length_c   1.000
_cell.angle_alpha   90.00
_cell.angle_beta   90.00
_cell.angle_gamma   90.00
#
_symmetry.space_group_name_H-M   'P 1'
#
loop_
_entity.id
_entity.type
_entity.pdbx_description
1 polymer ?
#
loop_
_entity_poly.entity_id
_entity_poly.type
_entity_poly.pdbx_seq_one_letter_code
_entity_poly.pdbx_strand_id
1 'polypeptide(L)'
;MKQIKAFILVLSFILLNNPNLKADVPYYLDFKYILNKSDAGKKAQVFLKNKLEKGIKNIQTKEKKIQEEEKKIIQQKKIITPEEYKKKVTDLRSKVSKLQKERNTLLETVSKQRSKARNELLKNLNPIIADFMKEKKI
;
A
#
# COMPACT_ATOMS: atom_id res chain seq x y z
N MET A 1 53.67 -47.38 -10.50
CA MET A 1 53.99 -45.92 -10.25
C MET A 1 53.80 -45.00 -11.47
N LYS A 2 54.18 -45.40 -12.71
CA LYS A 2 53.98 -44.57 -13.90
C LYS A 2 52.50 -44.31 -14.21
N GLN A 3 51.64 -45.30 -14.05
CA GLN A 3 50.16 -45.13 -14.28
C GLN A 3 49.50 -44.15 -13.31
N ILE A 4 49.90 -44.13 -12.03
CA ILE A 4 49.36 -43.23 -11.01
C ILE A 4 49.77 -41.78 -11.31
N LYS A 5 51.01 -41.58 -11.76
CA LYS A 5 51.49 -40.23 -12.16
C LYS A 5 50.72 -39.67 -13.37
N ALA A 6 50.43 -40.53 -14.36
CA ALA A 6 49.64 -40.16 -15.53
C ALA A 6 48.20 -39.79 -15.13
N PHE A 7 47.59 -40.54 -14.22
CA PHE A 7 46.24 -40.28 -13.72
C PHE A 7 46.14 -38.95 -12.94
N ILE A 8 47.15 -38.65 -12.12
CA ILE A 8 47.24 -37.40 -11.38
C ILE A 8 47.39 -36.22 -12.34
N LEU A 9 48.17 -36.37 -13.40
CA LEU A 9 48.40 -35.32 -14.40
C LEU A 9 47.14 -35.01 -15.21
N VAL A 10 46.37 -36.04 -15.59
CA VAL A 10 45.07 -35.86 -16.29
C VAL A 10 44.05 -35.23 -15.36
N LEU A 11 43.99 -35.62 -14.09
CA LEU A 11 43.08 -35.03 -13.11
C LEU A 11 43.41 -33.57 -12.83
N SER A 12 44.68 -33.21 -12.77
CA SER A 12 45.16 -31.83 -12.63
C SER A 12 44.77 -30.96 -13.84
N PHE A 13 44.82 -31.52 -15.05
CA PHE A 13 44.45 -30.80 -16.27
C PHE A 13 42.95 -30.54 -16.36
N ILE A 14 42.12 -31.44 -15.83
CA ILE A 14 40.66 -31.26 -15.74
C ILE A 14 40.30 -30.15 -14.72
N LEU A 15 41.02 -30.05 -13.62
CA LEU A 15 40.79 -29.02 -12.59
C LEU A 15 41.23 -27.62 -13.01
N LEU A 16 42.17 -27.50 -13.97
CA LEU A 16 42.60 -26.21 -14.49
C LEU A 16 41.67 -25.60 -15.59
N ASN A 17 40.80 -26.44 -16.16
CA ASN A 17 39.80 -25.98 -17.14
C ASN A 17 38.44 -25.68 -16.50
N ASN A 18 38.41 -25.08 -15.31
CA ASN A 18 37.16 -24.52 -14.79
C ASN A 18 36.75 -23.34 -15.65
N PRO A 19 35.66 -23.41 -16.41
CA PRO A 19 35.11 -22.19 -17.01
C PRO A 19 34.82 -21.23 -15.87
N ASN A 20 35.32 -20.02 -15.98
CA ASN A 20 35.03 -18.95 -15.03
C ASN A 20 33.51 -18.91 -14.76
N LEU A 21 33.10 -19.44 -13.61
CA LEU A 21 31.79 -19.26 -13.07
C LEU A 21 31.69 -17.75 -12.77
N LYS A 22 31.27 -16.96 -13.75
CA LYS A 22 30.84 -15.59 -13.51
C LYS A 22 29.64 -15.71 -12.58
N ALA A 23 29.84 -15.44 -11.32
CA ALA A 23 28.72 -15.28 -10.41
C ALA A 23 27.89 -14.11 -10.94
N ASP A 24 26.70 -14.37 -11.44
CA ASP A 24 25.77 -13.32 -11.83
C ASP A 24 25.50 -12.46 -10.61
N VAL A 25 25.89 -11.18 -10.70
CA VAL A 25 25.59 -10.22 -9.63
C VAL A 25 24.10 -9.99 -9.65
N PRO A 26 23.38 -10.25 -8.56
CA PRO A 26 21.94 -10.04 -8.53
C PRO A 26 21.62 -8.54 -8.68
N TYR A 27 20.75 -8.22 -9.63
CA TYR A 27 20.23 -6.88 -9.81
C TYR A 27 18.92 -6.73 -9.02
N TYR A 28 18.71 -5.58 -8.41
CA TYR A 28 17.46 -5.27 -7.73
C TYR A 28 16.88 -3.94 -8.22
N LEU A 29 15.56 -3.83 -8.17
CA LEU A 29 14.84 -2.63 -8.52
C LEU A 29 14.29 -1.97 -7.26
N ASP A 30 14.67 -0.72 -7.00
CA ASP A 30 14.06 0.08 -5.94
C ASP A 30 12.71 0.63 -6.40
N PHE A 31 11.67 -0.18 -6.22
CA PHE A 31 10.30 0.22 -6.56
C PHE A 31 9.83 1.44 -5.75
N LYS A 32 10.27 1.61 -4.52
CA LYS A 32 9.93 2.77 -3.68
C LYS A 32 10.50 4.06 -4.28
N TYR A 33 11.73 3.99 -4.77
CA TYR A 33 12.35 5.12 -5.48
C TYR A 33 11.56 5.49 -6.73
N ILE A 34 11.19 4.51 -7.56
CA ILE A 34 10.40 4.72 -8.78
C ILE A 34 9.04 5.32 -8.44
N LEU A 35 8.34 4.78 -7.44
CA LEU A 35 7.05 5.30 -6.98
C LEU A 35 7.14 6.78 -6.56
N ASN A 36 8.23 7.17 -5.91
CA ASN A 36 8.41 8.54 -5.40
C ASN A 36 8.92 9.52 -6.47
N LYS A 37 9.62 9.04 -7.48
CA LYS A 37 10.28 9.90 -8.49
C LYS A 37 9.53 9.99 -9.80
N SER A 38 8.82 8.92 -10.22
CA SER A 38 8.04 8.96 -11.46
C SER A 38 6.84 9.90 -11.38
N ASP A 39 6.48 10.51 -12.50
CA ASP A 39 5.30 11.39 -12.57
C ASP A 39 4.00 10.64 -12.29
N ALA A 40 3.88 9.40 -12.77
CA ALA A 40 2.72 8.56 -12.48
C ALA A 40 2.60 8.25 -10.99
N GLY A 41 3.72 7.92 -10.33
CA GLY A 41 3.76 7.67 -8.90
C GLY A 41 3.41 8.91 -8.09
N LYS A 42 3.98 10.08 -8.44
CA LYS A 42 3.65 11.36 -7.78
C LYS A 42 2.18 11.72 -7.94
N LYS A 43 1.62 11.61 -9.15
CA LYS A 43 0.19 11.87 -9.41
C LYS A 43 -0.70 10.95 -8.57
N ALA A 44 -0.39 9.66 -8.50
CA ALA A 44 -1.14 8.70 -7.69
C ALA A 44 -1.08 9.05 -6.19
N GLN A 45 0.08 9.43 -5.67
CA GLN A 45 0.24 9.83 -4.27
C GLN A 45 -0.56 11.09 -3.94
N VAL A 46 -0.47 12.13 -4.79
CA VAL A 46 -1.25 13.38 -4.61
C VAL A 46 -2.75 13.10 -4.64
N PHE A 47 -3.21 12.30 -5.59
CA PHE A 47 -4.62 11.91 -5.67
C PHE A 47 -5.10 11.21 -4.39
N LEU A 48 -4.35 10.20 -3.91
CA LEU A 48 -4.71 9.44 -2.70
C LEU A 48 -4.67 10.32 -1.45
N LYS A 49 -3.66 11.20 -1.33
CA LYS A 49 -3.55 12.16 -0.24
C LYS A 49 -4.78 13.08 -0.20
N ASN A 50 -5.10 13.72 -1.32
CA ASN A 50 -6.23 14.63 -1.41
C ASN A 50 -7.57 13.93 -1.09
N LYS A 51 -7.74 12.68 -1.54
CA LYS A 51 -8.94 11.90 -1.25
C LYS A 51 -9.05 11.59 0.24
N LEU A 52 -7.95 11.20 0.87
CA LEU A 52 -7.91 10.93 2.31
C LEU A 52 -8.19 12.21 3.12
N GLU A 53 -7.53 13.31 2.81
CA GLU A 53 -7.71 14.59 3.50
C GLU A 53 -9.15 15.10 3.40
N LYS A 54 -9.75 15.08 2.20
CA LYS A 54 -11.15 15.44 2.01
C LYS A 54 -12.09 14.53 2.80
N GLY A 55 -11.83 13.22 2.80
CA GLY A 55 -12.60 12.25 3.57
C GLY A 55 -12.51 12.51 5.08
N ILE A 56 -11.31 12.73 5.61
CA ILE A 56 -11.08 13.04 7.03
C ILE A 56 -11.82 14.34 7.40
N LYS A 57 -11.71 15.40 6.61
CA LYS A 57 -12.40 16.67 6.86
C LYS A 57 -13.92 16.50 6.92
N ASN A 58 -14.49 15.68 6.02
CA ASN A 58 -15.92 15.38 6.03
C ASN A 58 -16.32 14.63 7.33
N ILE A 59 -15.54 13.60 7.72
CA ILE A 59 -15.76 12.85 8.96
C ILE A 59 -15.71 13.78 10.17
N GLN A 60 -14.68 14.63 10.29
CA GLN A 60 -14.55 15.60 11.39
C GLN A 60 -15.74 16.57 11.46
N THR A 61 -16.24 17.01 10.30
CA THR A 61 -17.44 17.87 10.26
C THR A 61 -18.68 17.15 10.79
N LYS A 62 -18.84 15.87 10.44
CA LYS A 62 -19.95 15.03 10.94
C LYS A 62 -19.80 14.75 12.43
N GLU A 63 -18.58 14.49 12.91
CA GLU A 63 -18.30 14.31 14.35
C GLU A 63 -18.71 15.53 15.16
N LYS A 64 -18.34 16.74 14.72
CA LYS A 64 -18.75 17.99 15.40
C LYS A 64 -20.27 18.12 15.47
N LYS A 65 -20.99 17.83 14.38
CA LYS A 65 -22.44 17.85 14.37
C LYS A 65 -23.07 16.85 15.34
N ILE A 66 -22.51 15.65 15.44
CA ILE A 66 -22.95 14.62 16.39
C ILE A 66 -22.71 15.09 17.82
N GLN A 67 -21.56 15.68 18.13
CA GLN A 67 -21.25 16.23 19.46
C GLN A 67 -22.17 17.39 19.84
N GLU A 68 -22.50 18.27 18.91
CA GLU A 68 -23.45 19.36 19.14
C GLU A 68 -24.88 18.83 19.38
N GLU A 69 -25.29 17.80 18.65
CA GLU A 69 -26.57 17.13 18.84
C GLU A 69 -26.65 16.42 20.19
N GLU A 70 -25.58 15.74 20.59
CA GLU A 70 -25.46 15.10 21.91
C GLU A 70 -25.64 16.12 23.04
N LYS A 71 -24.94 17.27 22.97
CA LYS A 71 -25.09 18.35 23.96
C LYS A 71 -26.53 18.85 24.04
N LYS A 72 -27.21 19.03 22.91
CA LYS A 72 -28.61 19.45 22.86
C LYS A 72 -29.55 18.41 23.50
N ILE A 73 -29.34 17.12 23.23
CA ILE A 73 -30.12 16.03 23.82
C ILE A 73 -29.97 16.02 25.34
N ILE A 74 -28.73 16.18 25.85
CA ILE A 74 -28.47 16.23 27.30
C ILE A 74 -29.17 17.44 27.93
N GLN A 75 -29.11 18.61 27.33
CA GLN A 75 -29.78 19.82 27.82
C GLN A 75 -31.28 19.66 27.85
N GLN A 76 -31.87 18.95 26.88
CA GLN A 76 -33.32 18.75 26.78
C GLN A 76 -33.85 17.61 27.70
N LYS A 77 -32.96 16.83 28.31
CA LYS A 77 -33.35 15.65 29.12
C LYS A 77 -34.43 15.93 30.17
N LYS A 78 -34.43 17.12 30.79
CA LYS A 78 -35.40 17.53 31.82
C LYS A 78 -36.69 18.14 31.27
N ILE A 79 -36.76 18.38 29.96
CA ILE A 79 -37.83 19.15 29.32
C ILE A 79 -38.71 18.27 28.44
N ILE A 80 -38.12 17.18 27.86
CA ILE A 80 -38.82 16.28 26.96
C ILE A 80 -39.27 15.00 27.68
N THR A 81 -40.21 14.30 27.07
CA THR A 81 -40.70 13.00 27.62
C THR A 81 -39.61 11.92 27.59
N PRO A 82 -39.69 10.90 28.49
CA PRO A 82 -38.75 9.78 28.45
C PRO A 82 -38.69 9.06 27.10
N GLU A 83 -39.82 8.91 26.43
CA GLU A 83 -39.95 8.30 25.11
C GLU A 83 -39.22 9.10 24.02
N GLU A 84 -39.42 10.42 24.00
CA GLU A 84 -38.71 11.30 23.09
C GLU A 84 -37.19 11.31 23.34
N TYR A 85 -36.78 11.32 24.61
CA TYR A 85 -35.36 11.23 24.97
C TYR A 85 -34.76 9.92 24.47
N LYS A 86 -35.42 8.78 24.72
CA LYS A 86 -34.99 7.46 24.25
C LYS A 86 -34.84 7.42 22.72
N LYS A 87 -35.82 7.98 21.99
CA LYS A 87 -35.76 8.06 20.52
C LYS A 87 -34.56 8.87 20.05
N LYS A 88 -34.34 10.09 20.58
CA LYS A 88 -33.21 10.95 20.24
C LYS A 88 -31.86 10.26 20.50
N VAL A 89 -31.72 9.57 21.63
CA VAL A 89 -30.50 8.82 21.96
C VAL A 89 -30.28 7.65 20.98
N THR A 90 -31.34 6.94 20.59
CA THR A 90 -31.25 5.86 19.61
C THR A 90 -30.83 6.38 18.23
N ASP A 91 -31.40 7.50 17.80
CA ASP A 91 -31.03 8.15 16.53
C ASP A 91 -29.58 8.63 16.54
N LEU A 92 -29.12 9.22 17.64
CA LEU A 92 -27.74 9.64 17.81
C LEU A 92 -26.78 8.44 17.72
N ARG A 93 -27.07 7.33 18.39
CA ARG A 93 -26.29 6.09 18.31
C ARG A 93 -26.21 5.55 16.88
N SER A 94 -27.33 5.61 16.14
CA SER A 94 -27.36 5.23 14.72
C SER A 94 -26.41 6.11 13.87
N LYS A 95 -26.40 7.45 14.12
CA LYS A 95 -25.48 8.39 13.44
C LYS A 95 -24.02 8.08 13.74
N VAL A 96 -23.69 7.79 15.02
CA VAL A 96 -22.33 7.38 15.42
C VAL A 96 -21.91 6.09 14.71
N SER A 97 -22.79 5.09 14.68
CA SER A 97 -22.52 3.81 13.98
C SER A 97 -22.29 4.03 12.48
N LYS A 98 -23.11 4.86 11.83
CA LYS A 98 -22.95 5.21 10.41
C LYS A 98 -21.61 5.93 10.16
N LEU A 99 -21.25 6.86 11.02
CA LEU A 99 -19.97 7.58 10.91
C LEU A 99 -18.78 6.64 11.05
N GLN A 100 -18.84 5.69 11.97
CA GLN A 100 -17.79 4.68 12.11
C GLN A 100 -17.66 3.80 10.86
N LYS A 101 -18.77 3.39 10.25
CA LYS A 101 -18.77 2.67 8.97
C LYS A 101 -18.15 3.51 7.85
N GLU A 102 -18.51 4.79 7.74
CA GLU A 102 -17.94 5.71 6.76
C GLU A 102 -16.42 5.85 6.92
N ARG A 103 -15.93 5.95 8.18
CA ARG A 103 -14.49 5.99 8.47
C ARG A 103 -13.78 4.74 7.98
N ASN A 104 -14.31 3.56 8.29
CA ASN A 104 -13.74 2.30 7.86
C ASN A 104 -13.75 2.17 6.33
N THR A 105 -14.87 2.54 5.69
CA THR A 105 -14.99 2.54 4.22
C THR A 105 -14.00 3.49 3.54
N LEU A 106 -13.77 4.67 4.13
CA LEU A 106 -12.76 5.60 3.61
C LEU A 106 -11.37 4.97 3.60
N LEU A 107 -10.95 4.40 4.73
CA LEU A 107 -9.63 3.76 4.87
C LEU A 107 -9.49 2.56 3.92
N GLU A 108 -10.50 1.72 3.84
CA GLU A 108 -10.53 0.58 2.92
C GLU A 108 -10.44 1.03 1.46
N THR A 109 -11.22 2.05 1.09
CA THR A 109 -11.22 2.60 -0.28
C THR A 109 -9.84 3.15 -0.65
N VAL A 110 -9.22 3.94 0.23
CA VAL A 110 -7.88 4.49 -0.01
C VAL A 110 -6.85 3.38 -0.12
N SER A 111 -6.92 2.36 0.74
CA SER A 111 -6.04 1.19 0.69
C SER A 111 -6.18 0.41 -0.63
N LYS A 112 -7.41 0.11 -1.05
CA LYS A 112 -7.69 -0.56 -2.33
C LYS A 112 -7.16 0.25 -3.53
N GLN A 113 -7.37 1.55 -3.52
CA GLN A 113 -6.88 2.42 -4.61
C GLN A 113 -5.36 2.52 -4.62
N ARG A 114 -4.71 2.53 -3.46
CA ARG A 114 -3.25 2.47 -3.36
C ARG A 114 -2.70 1.18 -3.96
N SER A 115 -3.29 0.04 -3.62
CA SER A 115 -2.91 -1.27 -4.19
C SER A 115 -3.12 -1.31 -5.71
N LYS A 116 -4.25 -0.79 -6.19
CA LYS A 116 -4.52 -0.69 -7.62
C LYS A 116 -3.47 0.17 -8.34
N ALA A 117 -3.19 1.37 -7.85
CA ALA A 117 -2.18 2.26 -8.43
C ALA A 117 -0.79 1.61 -8.46
N ARG A 118 -0.40 0.90 -7.38
CA ARG A 118 0.85 0.15 -7.34
C ARG A 118 0.90 -0.94 -8.41
N ASN A 119 -0.16 -1.73 -8.54
CA ASN A 119 -0.22 -2.82 -9.51
C ASN A 119 -0.19 -2.30 -10.96
N GLU A 120 -0.87 -1.21 -11.24
CA GLU A 120 -0.82 -0.55 -12.56
C GLU A 120 0.58 -0.01 -12.88
N LEU A 121 1.26 0.59 -11.90
CA LEU A 121 2.65 1.03 -12.08
C LEU A 121 3.57 -0.15 -12.36
N LEU A 122 3.46 -1.26 -11.62
CA LEU A 122 4.26 -2.46 -11.85
C LEU A 122 3.98 -3.06 -13.23
N LYS A 123 2.70 -3.14 -13.64
CA LYS A 123 2.32 -3.65 -14.95
C LYS A 123 2.97 -2.86 -16.09
N ASN A 124 2.98 -1.53 -15.98
CA ASN A 124 3.61 -0.67 -16.99
C ASN A 124 5.15 -0.66 -16.91
N LEU A 125 5.71 -0.92 -15.74
CA LEU A 125 7.16 -0.95 -15.53
C LEU A 125 7.79 -2.26 -16.01
N ASN A 126 7.10 -3.40 -15.86
CA ASN A 126 7.64 -4.71 -16.22
C ASN A 126 8.18 -4.80 -17.65
N PRO A 127 7.47 -4.36 -18.71
CA PRO A 127 8.01 -4.40 -20.07
C PRO A 127 9.25 -3.52 -20.21
N ILE A 128 9.29 -2.34 -19.58
CA ILE A 128 10.44 -1.43 -19.62
C ILE A 128 11.68 -2.10 -18.99
N ILE A 129 11.48 -2.82 -17.86
CA ILE A 129 12.56 -3.57 -17.21
C ILE A 129 13.04 -4.70 -18.12
N ALA A 130 12.11 -5.47 -18.71
CA ALA A 130 12.46 -6.57 -19.60
C ALA A 130 13.27 -6.10 -20.81
N ASP A 131 12.88 -5.00 -21.43
CA ASP A 131 13.61 -4.40 -22.54
C ASP A 131 15.00 -3.90 -22.12
N PHE A 132 15.10 -3.27 -20.95
CA PHE A 132 16.37 -2.83 -20.38
C PHE A 132 17.32 -4.01 -20.11
N MET A 133 16.81 -5.08 -19.47
CA MET A 133 17.60 -6.28 -19.20
C MET A 133 18.11 -6.92 -20.48
N LYS A 134 17.24 -7.01 -21.51
CA LYS A 134 17.63 -7.52 -22.83
C LYS A 134 18.71 -6.67 -23.50
N GLU A 135 18.57 -5.34 -23.45
CA GLU A 135 19.58 -4.41 -24.00
C GLU A 135 20.92 -4.55 -23.29
N LYS A 136 20.90 -4.63 -21.97
CA LYS A 136 22.12 -4.75 -21.14
C LYS A 136 22.68 -6.16 -21.04
N LYS A 137 21.99 -7.16 -21.59
CA LYS A 137 22.37 -8.60 -21.53
C LYS A 137 22.51 -9.09 -20.07
N ILE A 138 21.58 -8.67 -19.20
CA ILE A 138 21.49 -9.09 -17.79
C ILE A 138 20.17 -9.83 -17.54
#